data_f4fd8e8f51ed781a5f414b6282c1c276
#
_entry.id   f4fd8e8f51ed781a5f414b6282c1c276
#
_cell.length_a   1.000
_cell.length_b   1.000
_cell.length_c   1.000
_cell.angle_alpha   90.00
_cell.angle_beta   90.00
_cell.angle_gamma   90.00
#
_symmetry.space_group_name_H-M   'P 1'
#
loop_
_entity.id
_entity.type
_entity.pdbx_description
1 polymer ?
#
loop_
_entity_poly.entity_id
_entity_poly.type
_entity_poly.pdbx_seq_one_letter_code
_entity_poly.pdbx_strand_id
1 'polypeptide(L)'
;HIVQSKGKKDRYVPLSDHLIRGIKKYISVEHPTTFLFTGNTKDAKGFDSRYSQRGVQWAIQSVCKKAGILKDVHTHTLRHSYATHLLEDGVNILQVQKLMGHERIETTMEYLHVCQLENQKIHSPLDTVFALCSRSGK
;
A
#
# COMPACT_ATOMS: atom_id res chain seq x y z
N HIS A 1 9.25 5.70 5.57
CA HIS A 1 8.89 7.11 5.70
C HIS A 1 8.80 7.75 4.31
N ILE A 2 7.67 8.37 3.99
CA ILE A 2 7.46 9.12 2.75
C ILE A 2 7.51 10.61 3.09
N VAL A 3 8.55 11.29 2.61
CA VAL A 3 8.81 12.70 2.87
C VAL A 3 8.19 13.55 1.78
N GLN A 4 7.59 14.69 2.15
CA GLN A 4 7.04 15.70 1.23
C GLN A 4 6.14 15.15 0.13
N SER A 5 5.20 14.29 0.50
CA SER A 5 4.13 13.82 -0.36
C SER A 5 3.23 14.98 -0.85
N LYS A 6 2.27 14.71 -1.71
CA LYS A 6 1.28 15.70 -2.15
C LYS A 6 0.72 16.44 -0.93
N GLY A 7 0.82 17.78 -0.89
CA GLY A 7 0.46 18.61 0.26
C GLY A 7 1.59 18.83 1.29
N LYS A 8 2.85 18.49 0.97
CA LYS A 8 4.04 18.64 1.86
C LYS A 8 3.92 17.94 3.21
N LYS A 9 3.07 16.91 3.33
CA LYS A 9 2.90 16.13 4.56
C LYS A 9 3.68 14.82 4.48
N ASP A 10 4.39 14.53 5.54
CA ASP A 10 5.10 13.27 5.72
C ASP A 10 4.12 12.19 6.17
N ARG A 11 4.38 10.94 5.78
CA ARG A 11 3.61 9.81 6.28
C ARG A 11 4.45 8.55 6.38
N TYR A 12 4.09 7.69 7.30
CA TYR A 12 4.62 6.35 7.43
C TYR A 12 3.67 5.34 6.79
N VAL A 13 4.23 4.40 6.06
CA VAL A 13 3.50 3.29 5.44
C VAL A 13 4.16 2.00 5.92
N PRO A 14 3.39 1.03 6.42
CA PRO A 14 3.96 -0.25 6.83
C PRO A 14 4.52 -1.01 5.62
N LEU A 15 5.62 -1.70 5.84
CA LEU A 15 6.19 -2.64 4.88
C LEU A 15 5.97 -4.05 5.42
N SER A 16 5.48 -4.96 4.57
CA SER A 16 5.38 -6.37 4.95
C SER A 16 6.77 -7.00 5.09
N ASP A 17 6.89 -8.01 5.96
CA ASP A 17 8.15 -8.76 6.13
C ASP A 17 8.62 -9.40 4.83
N HIS A 18 7.69 -9.82 3.98
CA HIS A 18 8.00 -10.35 2.65
C HIS A 18 8.68 -9.30 1.78
N LEU A 19 8.15 -8.08 1.74
CA LEU A 19 8.74 -6.97 0.99
C LEU A 19 10.10 -6.56 1.57
N ILE A 20 10.24 -6.53 2.89
CA ILE A 20 11.51 -6.23 3.56
C ILE A 20 12.59 -7.25 3.15
N ARG A 21 12.27 -8.54 3.16
CA ARG A 21 13.19 -9.59 2.71
C ARG A 21 13.57 -9.41 1.24
N GLY A 22 12.60 -9.12 0.36
CA GLY A 22 12.84 -8.86 -1.06
C GLY A 22 13.76 -7.67 -1.29
N ILE A 23 13.52 -6.55 -0.61
CA ILE A 23 14.36 -5.34 -0.71
C ILE A 23 15.78 -5.62 -0.20
N LYS A 24 15.94 -6.31 0.93
CA LYS A 24 17.27 -6.68 1.45
C LYS A 24 18.05 -7.54 0.44
N LYS A 25 17.40 -8.53 -0.17
CA LYS A 25 18.01 -9.36 -1.21
C LYS A 25 18.39 -8.52 -2.43
N TYR A 26 17.53 -7.62 -2.87
CA TYR A 26 17.81 -6.71 -3.98
C TYR A 26 19.04 -5.84 -3.68
N ILE A 27 19.09 -5.19 -2.52
CA ILE A 27 20.22 -4.35 -2.11
C ILE A 27 21.53 -5.14 -2.08
N SER A 28 21.51 -6.40 -1.63
CA SER A 28 22.71 -7.24 -1.56
C SER A 28 23.23 -7.69 -2.93
N VAL A 29 22.41 -7.66 -3.97
CA VAL A 29 22.80 -8.05 -5.33
C VAL A 29 23.17 -6.84 -6.18
N GLU A 30 22.32 -5.80 -6.16
CA GLU A 30 22.44 -4.64 -7.06
C GLU A 30 23.32 -3.51 -6.48
N HIS A 31 23.60 -3.52 -5.17
CA HIS A 31 24.40 -2.51 -4.47
C HIS A 31 24.05 -1.06 -4.86
N PRO A 32 22.77 -0.64 -4.77
CA PRO A 32 22.34 0.68 -5.21
C PRO A 32 23.04 1.78 -4.39
N THR A 33 23.57 2.82 -5.04
CA THR A 33 24.36 3.89 -4.40
C THR A 33 23.56 5.14 -4.10
N THR A 34 22.78 5.64 -5.07
CA THR A 34 22.08 6.93 -4.96
C THR A 34 20.56 6.74 -4.76
N PHE A 35 19.95 5.90 -5.55
CA PHE A 35 18.53 5.57 -5.49
C PHE A 35 18.36 4.06 -5.32
N LEU A 36 17.34 3.65 -4.57
CA LEU A 36 17.03 2.23 -4.42
C LEU A 36 16.78 1.57 -5.79
N PHE A 37 16.05 2.25 -6.67
CA PHE A 37 15.84 1.82 -8.04
C PHE A 37 16.41 2.86 -9.00
N THR A 38 17.39 2.46 -9.77
CA THR A 38 18.09 3.31 -10.72
C THR A 38 17.55 3.11 -12.14
N GLY A 39 17.56 4.18 -12.93
CA GLY A 39 17.30 4.13 -14.36
C GLY A 39 18.55 3.70 -15.14
N ASN A 40 18.37 3.37 -16.42
CA ASN A 40 19.45 2.95 -17.31
C ASN A 40 20.27 4.13 -17.85
N THR A 41 19.93 5.36 -17.50
CA THR A 41 20.64 6.56 -17.96
C THR A 41 21.34 7.23 -16.80
N LYS A 42 22.47 7.86 -17.10
CA LYS A 42 23.17 8.73 -16.15
C LYS A 42 22.71 10.16 -16.32
N ASP A 43 22.71 10.94 -15.25
CA ASP A 43 22.45 12.36 -15.33
C ASP A 43 23.66 13.12 -15.94
N ALA A 44 23.53 14.44 -16.14
CA ALA A 44 24.59 15.28 -16.70
C ALA A 44 25.88 15.30 -15.86
N LYS A 45 25.82 14.83 -14.60
CA LYS A 45 26.94 14.72 -13.66
C LYS A 45 27.50 13.29 -13.58
N GLY A 46 26.98 12.36 -14.37
CA GLY A 46 27.44 10.96 -14.37
C GLY A 46 26.86 10.08 -13.29
N PHE A 47 25.92 10.59 -12.47
CA PHE A 47 25.22 9.80 -11.45
C PHE A 47 24.05 9.03 -12.05
N ASP A 48 23.71 7.90 -11.44
CA ASP A 48 22.57 7.10 -11.85
C ASP A 48 21.26 7.91 -11.76
N SER A 49 20.49 7.92 -12.83
CA SER A 49 19.21 8.58 -12.85
C SER A 49 18.18 7.83 -12.00
N ARG A 50 17.18 8.56 -11.49
CA ARG A 50 16.03 7.95 -10.83
C ARG A 50 15.24 7.11 -11.83
N TYR A 51 14.76 5.95 -11.39
CA TYR A 51 13.84 5.13 -12.18
C TYR A 51 12.58 5.93 -12.55
N SER A 52 12.22 5.98 -13.82
CA SER A 52 11.15 6.84 -14.32
C SER A 52 9.77 6.28 -13.98
N GLN A 53 8.77 7.16 -13.90
CA GLN A 53 7.37 6.74 -13.73
C GLN A 53 6.89 5.82 -14.88
N ARG A 54 7.34 6.11 -16.12
CA ARG A 54 7.05 5.24 -17.26
C ARG A 54 7.69 3.87 -17.12
N GLY A 55 8.91 3.81 -16.58
CA GLY A 55 9.60 2.55 -16.27
C GLY A 55 8.84 1.71 -15.26
N VAL A 56 8.32 2.33 -14.18
CA VAL A 56 7.48 1.63 -13.20
C VAL A 56 6.23 1.07 -13.87
N GLN A 57 5.53 1.86 -14.69
CA GLN A 57 4.34 1.40 -15.39
C GLN A 57 4.64 0.26 -16.36
N TRP A 58 5.74 0.37 -17.11
CA TRP A 58 6.20 -0.69 -18.02
C TRP A 58 6.51 -1.99 -17.24
N ALA A 59 7.18 -1.89 -16.10
CA ALA A 59 7.47 -3.05 -15.25
C ALA A 59 6.19 -3.74 -14.77
N ILE A 60 5.19 -2.98 -14.31
CA ILE A 60 3.89 -3.52 -13.90
C ILE A 60 3.24 -4.27 -15.08
N GLN A 61 3.15 -3.64 -16.25
CA GLN A 61 2.54 -4.26 -17.44
C GLN A 61 3.28 -5.51 -17.87
N SER A 62 4.62 -5.49 -17.82
CA SER A 62 5.45 -6.64 -18.15
C SER A 62 5.19 -7.83 -17.21
N VAL A 63 5.07 -7.57 -15.91
CA VAL A 63 4.74 -8.61 -14.92
C VAL A 63 3.32 -9.14 -15.13
N CYS A 64 2.34 -8.27 -15.36
CA CYS A 64 0.96 -8.66 -15.65
C CYS A 64 0.88 -9.55 -16.89
N LYS A 65 1.59 -9.19 -17.97
CA LYS A 65 1.66 -9.99 -19.19
C LYS A 65 2.26 -11.37 -18.92
N LYS A 66 3.35 -11.46 -18.17
CA LYS A 66 3.98 -12.73 -17.77
C LYS A 66 3.07 -13.59 -16.91
N ALA A 67 2.26 -12.98 -16.06
CA ALA A 67 1.30 -13.64 -15.19
C ALA A 67 -0.03 -14.00 -15.87
N GLY A 68 -0.21 -13.68 -17.16
CA GLY A 68 -1.46 -13.92 -17.89
C GLY A 68 -2.62 -13.03 -17.45
N ILE A 69 -2.35 -11.91 -16.80
CA ILE A 69 -3.38 -10.95 -16.35
C ILE A 69 -3.76 -10.08 -17.54
N LEU A 70 -5.00 -10.24 -18.01
CA LEU A 70 -5.54 -9.52 -19.18
C LEU A 70 -6.06 -8.12 -18.84
N LYS A 71 -6.28 -7.82 -17.55
CA LYS A 71 -6.74 -6.49 -17.11
C LYS A 71 -5.64 -5.46 -17.29
N ASP A 72 -6.03 -4.23 -17.65
CA ASP A 72 -5.12 -3.10 -17.70
C ASP A 72 -4.80 -2.64 -16.26
N VAL A 73 -3.59 -2.92 -15.82
CA VAL A 73 -3.14 -2.64 -14.45
C VAL A 73 -2.15 -1.48 -14.45
N HIS A 74 -2.48 -0.47 -13.67
CA HIS A 74 -1.65 0.71 -13.44
C HIS A 74 -1.22 0.82 -11.98
N THR A 75 -0.31 1.73 -11.66
CA THR A 75 0.08 2.03 -10.28
C THR A 75 -1.12 2.41 -9.41
N HIS A 76 -2.09 3.13 -9.98
CA HIS A 76 -3.34 3.46 -9.29
C HIS A 76 -4.20 2.23 -9.00
N THR A 77 -4.22 1.24 -9.89
CA THR A 77 -4.93 -0.03 -9.64
C THR A 77 -4.39 -0.74 -8.40
N LEU A 78 -3.06 -0.81 -8.26
CA LEU A 78 -2.41 -1.38 -7.07
C LEU A 78 -2.74 -0.58 -5.81
N ARG A 79 -2.78 0.75 -5.93
CA ARG A 79 -3.17 1.63 -4.83
C ARG A 79 -4.62 1.42 -4.41
N HIS A 80 -5.55 1.27 -5.37
CA HIS A 80 -6.95 0.95 -5.10
C HIS A 80 -7.09 -0.39 -4.40
N SER A 81 -6.44 -1.44 -4.92
CA SER A 81 -6.45 -2.77 -4.30
C SER A 81 -5.93 -2.72 -2.86
N TYR A 82 -4.85 -2.00 -2.60
CA TYR A 82 -4.32 -1.84 -1.26
C TYR A 82 -5.32 -1.21 -0.29
N ALA A 83 -5.98 -0.11 -0.71
CA ALA A 83 -6.99 0.55 0.12
C ALA A 83 -8.21 -0.35 0.38
N THR A 84 -8.69 -1.06 -0.65
CA THR A 84 -9.82 -1.98 -0.55
C THR A 84 -9.52 -3.11 0.42
N HIS A 85 -8.37 -3.79 0.28
CA HIS A 85 -7.99 -4.88 1.19
C HIS A 85 -7.82 -4.41 2.64
N LEU A 86 -7.26 -3.22 2.88
CA LEU A 86 -7.19 -2.67 4.24
C LEU A 86 -8.59 -2.49 4.88
N LEU A 87 -9.56 -2.01 4.10
CA LEU A 87 -10.93 -1.85 4.58
C LEU A 87 -11.62 -3.20 4.80
N GLU A 88 -11.41 -4.17 3.91
CA GLU A 88 -11.90 -5.55 4.05
C GLU A 88 -11.30 -6.25 5.27
N ASP A 89 -10.05 -5.98 5.60
CA ASP A 89 -9.36 -6.44 6.81
C ASP A 89 -9.85 -5.70 8.09
N GLY A 90 -10.81 -4.78 7.97
CA GLY A 90 -11.39 -4.05 9.10
C GLY A 90 -10.57 -2.86 9.58
N VAL A 91 -9.59 -2.40 8.82
CA VAL A 91 -8.84 -1.19 9.16
C VAL A 91 -9.75 0.03 9.08
N ASN A 92 -9.74 0.85 10.14
CA ASN A 92 -10.57 2.05 10.19
C ASN A 92 -10.30 3.00 9.02
N ILE A 93 -11.37 3.53 8.42
CA ILE A 93 -11.29 4.40 7.23
C ILE A 93 -10.39 5.63 7.44
N LEU A 94 -10.35 6.20 8.64
CA LEU A 94 -9.46 7.33 8.96
C LEU A 94 -7.98 6.92 8.96
N GLN A 95 -7.68 5.66 9.33
CA GLN A 95 -6.33 5.11 9.24
C GLN A 95 -5.95 4.89 7.77
N VAL A 96 -6.87 4.34 6.98
CA VAL A 96 -6.68 4.17 5.52
C VAL A 96 -6.46 5.53 4.86
N GLN A 97 -7.24 6.55 5.19
CA GLN A 97 -7.05 7.92 4.70
C GLN A 97 -5.61 8.43 4.98
N LYS A 98 -5.11 8.25 6.19
CA LYS A 98 -3.76 8.66 6.58
C LYS A 98 -2.68 7.88 5.82
N LEU A 99 -2.82 6.56 5.70
CA LEU A 99 -1.89 5.71 4.96
C LEU A 99 -1.83 6.08 3.47
N MET A 100 -2.99 6.35 2.88
CA MET A 100 -3.12 6.76 1.48
C MET A 100 -2.67 8.22 1.27
N GLY A 101 -2.66 9.05 2.31
CA GLY A 101 -2.35 10.48 2.23
C GLY A 101 -3.41 11.28 1.50
N HIS A 102 -4.68 10.91 1.66
CA HIS A 102 -5.81 11.67 1.13
C HIS A 102 -6.11 12.87 2.03
N GLU A 103 -6.22 14.06 1.45
CA GLU A 103 -6.60 15.26 2.21
C GLU A 103 -8.06 15.22 2.65
N ARG A 104 -8.92 14.68 1.79
CA ARG A 104 -10.37 14.59 2.01
C ARG A 104 -10.77 13.15 2.25
N ILE A 105 -11.66 12.94 3.22
CA ILE A 105 -12.16 11.60 3.56
C ILE A 105 -13.00 11.03 2.42
N GLU A 106 -13.71 11.87 1.67
CA GLU A 106 -14.57 11.49 0.56
C GLU A 106 -13.80 10.65 -0.48
N THR A 107 -12.53 11.02 -0.74
CA THR A 107 -11.67 10.24 -1.65
C THR A 107 -11.40 8.82 -1.12
N THR A 108 -11.44 8.61 0.19
CA THR A 108 -11.26 7.28 0.79
C THR A 108 -12.59 6.54 0.85
N MET A 109 -13.70 7.27 1.01
CA MET A 109 -15.04 6.66 1.03
C MET A 109 -15.42 6.02 -0.30
N GLU A 110 -14.84 6.45 -1.43
CA GLU A 110 -15.04 5.81 -2.73
C GLU A 110 -14.69 4.32 -2.70
N TYR A 111 -13.74 3.90 -1.85
CA TYR A 111 -13.37 2.49 -1.72
C TYR A 111 -14.42 1.65 -0.98
N LEU A 112 -15.26 2.25 -0.14
CA LEU A 112 -16.32 1.53 0.59
C LEU A 112 -17.35 0.91 -0.35
N HIS A 113 -17.60 1.53 -1.50
CA HIS A 113 -18.54 1.00 -2.50
C HIS A 113 -18.03 -0.26 -3.19
N VAL A 114 -16.73 -0.51 -3.13
CA VAL A 114 -16.09 -1.67 -3.78
C VAL A 114 -15.79 -2.78 -2.77
N CYS A 115 -15.72 -2.44 -1.48
CA CYS A 115 -15.45 -3.40 -0.42
C CYS A 115 -16.64 -4.33 -0.19
N GLN A 116 -16.38 -5.63 -0.09
CA GLN A 116 -17.38 -6.62 0.32
C GLN A 116 -17.51 -6.60 1.87
N LEU A 117 -18.07 -5.52 2.40
CA LEU A 117 -18.27 -5.36 3.87
C LEU A 117 -19.43 -6.22 4.40
N GLU A 118 -20.17 -6.88 3.52
CA GLU A 118 -21.39 -7.65 3.85
C GLU A 118 -21.15 -8.84 4.80
N ASN A 119 -19.89 -9.28 4.93
CA ASN A 119 -19.55 -10.44 5.76
C ASN A 119 -18.99 -10.10 7.15
N GLN A 120 -18.89 -8.84 7.52
CA GLN A 120 -18.50 -8.48 8.88
C GLN A 120 -19.67 -8.79 9.83
N LYS A 121 -19.53 -9.88 10.61
CA LYS A 121 -20.48 -10.20 11.69
C LYS A 121 -20.50 -9.05 12.69
N ILE A 122 -21.54 -8.23 12.61
CA ILE A 122 -21.75 -7.15 13.56
C ILE A 122 -22.20 -7.81 14.87
N HIS A 123 -21.34 -7.79 15.87
CA HIS A 123 -21.66 -8.23 17.22
C HIS A 123 -22.13 -7.03 18.05
N SER A 124 -23.12 -7.26 18.89
CA SER A 124 -23.53 -6.24 19.85
C SER A 124 -22.37 -5.97 20.83
N PRO A 125 -22.02 -4.70 21.09
CA PRO A 125 -21.02 -4.39 22.12
C PRO A 125 -21.38 -4.97 23.50
N LEU A 126 -22.66 -5.13 23.78
CA LEU A 126 -23.18 -5.71 25.01
C LEU A 126 -22.77 -7.18 25.18
N ASP A 127 -22.80 -7.96 24.09
CA ASP A 127 -22.37 -9.37 24.12
C ASP A 127 -20.88 -9.49 24.46
N THR A 128 -20.06 -8.55 23.97
CA THR A 128 -18.64 -8.49 24.28
C THR A 128 -18.40 -8.18 25.78
N VAL A 129 -19.14 -7.23 26.34
CA VAL A 129 -19.05 -6.86 27.76
C VAL A 129 -19.46 -8.06 28.66
N PHE A 130 -20.56 -8.73 28.35
CA PHE A 130 -21.00 -9.90 29.09
C PHE A 130 -20.01 -11.06 29.01
N ALA A 131 -19.41 -11.30 27.86
CA ALA A 131 -18.40 -12.34 27.70
C ALA A 131 -17.14 -12.07 28.53
N LEU A 132 -16.75 -10.79 28.68
CA LEU A 132 -15.63 -10.39 29.55
C LEU A 132 -15.96 -10.55 31.03
N CYS A 133 -17.15 -10.15 31.48
CA CYS A 133 -17.60 -10.31 32.87
C CYS A 133 -17.67 -11.78 33.27
N SER A 134 -18.09 -12.67 32.40
CA SER A 134 -18.18 -14.12 32.65
C SER A 134 -16.80 -14.79 32.81
N ARG A 135 -15.73 -14.18 32.34
CA ARG A 135 -14.35 -14.69 32.49
C ARG A 135 -13.63 -14.21 33.74
N SER A 136 -14.11 -13.14 34.37
CA SER A 136 -13.51 -12.55 35.58
C SER A 136 -14.07 -13.14 36.89
N GLY A 137 -14.98 -14.09 36.83
CA GLY A 137 -15.66 -14.69 37.94
C GLY A 137 -15.21 -16.12 38.30
N LYS A 138 -13.94 -16.47 38.01
CA LYS A 138 -13.32 -17.73 38.49
C LYS A 138 -12.06 -17.45 39.25
#